data_e3c053a522458ad5ee3b861059840cc7
#
_entry.id   e3c053a522458ad5ee3b861059840cc7
#
_cell.length_a   1.000
_cell.length_b   1.000
_cell.length_c   1.000
_cell.angle_alpha   90.00
_cell.angle_beta   90.00
_cell.angle_gamma   90.00
#
_symmetry.space_group_name_H-M   'P 1'
#
loop_
_entity.id
_entity.type
_entity.pdbx_description
1 polymer ?
#
loop_
_entity_poly.entity_id
_entity_poly.type
_entity_poly.pdbx_seq_one_letter_code
_entity_poly.pdbx_strand_id
1 'polypeptide(L)'
;QRVTVEGAVTTPGIFPIATRLSLLQAIALSKGPTNVADEHNVIVFRTIKRVRYLARFDLKAIRAGSAPDPELQGEDVVIVGESAGKVRLRRFIELTPLIGIWSVFR
;
A
#
# COMPACT_ATOMS: atom_id res chain seq x y z
N GLN A 1 -6.02 -14.43 -8.06
CA GLN A 1 -6.04 -13.12 -7.40
C GLN A 1 -4.68 -12.45 -7.50
N ARG A 2 -4.67 -11.14 -7.47
CA ARG A 2 -3.47 -10.36 -7.70
C ARG A 2 -3.53 -9.05 -6.94
N VAL A 3 -2.33 -8.49 -6.68
CA VAL A 3 -2.19 -7.15 -6.11
C VAL A 3 -1.36 -6.30 -7.06
N THR A 4 -1.59 -5.01 -7.05
CA THR A 4 -0.79 -4.05 -7.82
C THR A 4 0.10 -3.29 -6.85
N VAL A 5 1.38 -3.15 -7.18
CA VAL A 5 2.32 -2.33 -6.42
C VAL A 5 2.88 -1.29 -7.35
N GLU A 6 2.72 -0.02 -7.01
CA GLU A 6 3.21 1.08 -7.83
C GLU A 6 3.84 2.18 -6.99
N GLY A 7 4.42 3.15 -7.67
CA GLY A 7 5.09 4.27 -7.03
C GLY A 7 6.58 4.01 -6.86
N ALA A 8 7.12 4.46 -5.74
CA ALA A 8 8.57 4.45 -5.51
C ALA A 8 9.07 3.10 -5.01
N VAL A 9 8.89 2.07 -5.83
CA VAL A 9 9.45 0.73 -5.61
C VAL A 9 10.35 0.37 -6.78
N THR A 10 11.27 -0.55 -6.55
CA THR A 10 12.26 -0.90 -7.58
C THR A 10 11.62 -1.52 -8.81
N THR A 11 10.66 -2.44 -8.62
CA THR A 11 9.98 -3.12 -9.72
C THR A 11 8.47 -3.03 -9.52
N PRO A 12 7.84 -1.91 -9.94
CA PRO A 12 6.38 -1.80 -9.89
C PRO A 12 5.74 -2.84 -10.82
N GLY A 13 4.54 -3.27 -10.47
CA GLY A 13 3.84 -4.22 -11.31
C GLY A 13 2.66 -4.87 -10.62
N ILE A 14 2.12 -5.88 -11.27
CA ILE A 14 1.01 -6.68 -10.78
C ILE A 14 1.57 -8.04 -10.39
N PHE A 15 1.30 -8.45 -9.16
CA PHE A 15 1.84 -9.69 -8.61
C PHE A 15 0.71 -10.63 -8.21
N PRO A 16 0.78 -11.91 -8.59
CA PRO A 16 -0.26 -12.87 -8.20
C PRO A 16 -0.16 -13.20 -6.72
N ILE A 17 -1.33 -13.48 -6.11
CA ILE A 17 -1.40 -13.98 -4.74
C ILE A 17 -1.76 -15.47 -4.83
N ALA A 18 -0.80 -16.33 -4.46
CA ALA A 18 -1.04 -17.76 -4.45
C ALA A 18 -1.63 -18.21 -3.10
N THR A 19 -1.16 -17.63 -2.00
CA THR A 19 -1.63 -17.92 -0.66
C THR A 19 -1.86 -16.61 0.08
N ARG A 20 -1.30 -16.45 1.27
CA ARG A 20 -1.36 -15.20 2.00
C ARG A 20 -0.21 -14.28 1.59
N LEU A 21 -0.51 -13.00 1.48
CA LEU A 21 0.49 -12.00 1.15
C LEU A 21 0.30 -10.79 2.05
N SER A 22 1.34 -10.44 2.80
CA SER A 22 1.33 -9.24 3.62
C SER A 22 1.82 -8.04 2.82
N LEU A 23 1.59 -6.83 3.36
CA LEU A 23 2.11 -5.62 2.75
C LEU A 23 3.63 -5.67 2.62
N LEU A 24 4.33 -6.10 3.66
CA LEU A 24 5.79 -6.17 3.63
C LEU A 24 6.27 -7.17 2.58
N GLN A 25 5.57 -8.30 2.43
CA GLN A 25 5.90 -9.28 1.40
C GLN A 25 5.67 -8.74 0.00
N ALA A 26 4.60 -7.97 -0.21
CA ALA A 26 4.32 -7.36 -1.50
C ALA A 26 5.42 -6.36 -1.89
N ILE A 27 5.87 -5.56 -0.94
CA ILE A 27 6.99 -4.64 -1.17
C ILE A 27 8.26 -5.43 -1.50
N ALA A 28 8.48 -6.56 -0.85
CA ALA A 28 9.63 -7.42 -1.15
C ALA A 28 9.55 -7.99 -2.57
N LEU A 29 8.36 -8.37 -3.03
CA LEU A 29 8.16 -8.85 -4.41
C LEU A 29 8.51 -7.76 -5.43
N SER A 30 8.28 -6.51 -5.11
CA SER A 30 8.64 -5.37 -5.95
C SER A 30 10.10 -4.95 -5.76
N LYS A 31 10.89 -5.76 -5.06
CA LYS A 31 12.33 -5.56 -4.79
C LYS A 31 12.60 -4.34 -3.92
N GLY A 32 11.66 -4.01 -3.06
CA GLY A 32 11.82 -2.99 -2.05
C GLY A 32 11.58 -1.57 -2.53
N PRO A 33 11.47 -0.62 -1.59
CA PRO A 33 11.31 0.79 -1.94
C PRO A 33 12.60 1.36 -2.54
N THR A 34 12.45 2.39 -3.38
CA THR A 34 13.61 3.11 -3.91
C THR A 34 14.18 4.03 -2.83
N ASN A 35 15.34 4.60 -3.13
CA ASN A 35 16.01 5.53 -2.20
C ASN A 35 15.28 6.88 -2.06
N VAL A 36 14.31 7.17 -2.94
CA VAL A 36 13.50 8.39 -2.85
C VAL A 36 12.13 8.12 -2.25
N ALA A 37 11.84 6.87 -1.86
CA ALA A 37 10.54 6.48 -1.33
C ALA A 37 10.26 7.13 0.02
N ASP A 38 9.00 7.53 0.21
CA ASP A 38 8.49 7.94 1.51
C ASP A 38 7.89 6.73 2.19
N GLU A 39 8.69 6.02 2.95
CA GLU A 39 8.29 4.76 3.59
C GLU A 39 7.29 4.97 4.73
N HIS A 40 7.11 6.21 5.21
CA HIS A 40 6.11 6.54 6.22
C HIS A 40 4.71 6.70 5.63
N ASN A 41 4.59 6.74 4.32
CA ASN A 41 3.32 7.00 3.64
C ASN A 41 3.10 5.99 2.52
N VAL A 42 2.80 4.76 2.91
CA VAL A 42 2.40 3.70 1.97
C VAL A 42 0.89 3.58 2.04
N ILE A 43 0.24 3.72 0.90
CA ILE A 43 -1.22 3.73 0.80
C ILE A 43 -1.68 2.42 0.18
N VAL A 44 -2.69 1.81 0.79
CA VAL A 44 -3.34 0.63 0.23
C VAL A 44 -4.79 0.97 -0.07
N PHE A 45 -5.21 0.78 -1.32
CA PHE A 45 -6.60 0.91 -1.74
C PHE A 45 -7.21 -0.47 -1.82
N ARG A 46 -8.42 -0.59 -1.29
CA ARG A 46 -9.22 -1.82 -1.33
C ARG A 46 -10.63 -1.48 -1.73
N THR A 47 -11.15 -2.18 -2.72
CA THR A 47 -12.53 -1.98 -3.18
C THR A 47 -13.37 -3.15 -2.69
N ILE A 48 -14.42 -2.86 -1.93
CA ILE A 48 -15.36 -3.85 -1.41
C ILE A 48 -16.77 -3.38 -1.78
N LYS A 49 -17.50 -4.21 -2.53
CA LYS A 49 -18.89 -3.91 -2.94
C LYS A 49 -19.00 -2.53 -3.59
N ARG A 50 -18.06 -2.21 -4.48
CA ARG A 50 -17.98 -0.94 -5.23
C ARG A 50 -17.66 0.27 -4.36
N VAL A 51 -17.32 0.05 -3.09
CA VAL A 51 -16.89 1.12 -2.19
C VAL A 51 -15.38 1.05 -2.05
N ARG A 52 -14.72 2.18 -2.22
CA ARG A 52 -13.28 2.26 -2.15
C ARG A 52 -12.83 2.67 -0.76
N TYR A 53 -11.97 1.86 -0.17
CA TYR A 53 -11.38 2.10 1.13
C TYR A 53 -9.91 2.40 0.95
N LEU A 54 -9.37 3.21 1.86
CA LEU A 54 -7.98 3.61 1.83
C LEU A 54 -7.41 3.52 3.23
N ALA A 55 -6.20 2.98 3.36
CA ALA A 55 -5.46 2.98 4.60
C ALA A 55 -4.02 3.40 4.34
N ARG A 56 -3.45 4.13 5.28
CA ARG A 56 -2.04 4.53 5.24
C ARG A 56 -1.26 3.67 6.22
N PHE A 57 -0.11 3.22 5.79
CA PHE A 57 0.79 2.42 6.61
C PHE A 57 2.19 3.03 6.63
N ASP A 58 2.85 2.89 7.77
CA ASP A 58 4.24 3.29 7.92
C ASP A 58 5.11 2.04 7.79
N LEU A 59 5.76 1.91 6.63
CA LEU A 59 6.56 0.72 6.33
C LEU A 59 7.75 0.58 7.27
N LYS A 60 8.33 1.69 7.71
CA LYS A 60 9.44 1.64 8.67
C LYS A 60 8.99 1.09 10.01
N ALA A 61 7.81 1.50 10.48
CA ALA A 61 7.24 1.00 11.73
C ALA A 61 6.94 -0.49 11.64
N ILE A 62 6.39 -0.94 10.52
CA ILE A 62 6.11 -2.36 10.29
C ILE A 62 7.41 -3.16 10.31
N ARG A 63 8.44 -2.69 9.62
CA ARG A 63 9.72 -3.38 9.53
C ARG A 63 10.41 -3.43 10.89
N ALA A 64 10.22 -2.41 11.72
CA ALA A 64 10.78 -2.36 13.07
C ALA A 64 9.99 -3.19 14.09
N GLY A 65 8.82 -3.72 13.70
CA GLY A 65 7.97 -4.49 14.59
C GLY A 65 7.09 -3.65 15.50
N SER A 66 7.03 -2.32 15.31
CA SER A 66 6.21 -1.43 16.14
C SER A 66 4.81 -1.21 15.58
N ALA A 67 4.51 -1.76 14.41
CA ALA A 67 3.18 -1.73 13.81
C ALA A 67 2.90 -3.08 13.15
N PRO A 68 1.63 -3.50 13.08
CA PRO A 68 1.29 -4.77 12.45
C PRO A 68 1.48 -4.70 10.94
N ASP A 69 1.85 -5.85 10.36
CA ASP A 69 2.01 -6.00 8.92
C ASP A 69 0.68 -6.51 8.35
N PRO A 70 -0.10 -5.67 7.67
CA PRO A 70 -1.43 -6.05 7.24
C PRO A 70 -1.40 -7.08 6.12
N GLU A 71 -2.39 -7.96 6.12
CA GLU A 71 -2.58 -8.92 5.04
C GLU A 71 -3.31 -8.24 3.88
N LEU A 72 -2.80 -8.43 2.68
CA LEU A 72 -3.43 -7.91 1.47
C LEU A 72 -4.46 -8.89 0.94
N GLN A 73 -5.43 -8.37 0.20
CA GLN A 73 -6.47 -9.16 -0.45
C GLN A 73 -6.39 -8.96 -1.95
N GLY A 74 -7.03 -9.84 -2.69
CA GLY A 74 -7.06 -9.74 -4.14
C GLY A 74 -7.56 -8.39 -4.60
N GLU A 75 -6.95 -7.86 -5.63
CA GLU A 75 -7.23 -6.57 -6.26
C GLU A 75 -6.85 -5.35 -5.40
N ASP A 76 -6.16 -5.53 -4.29
CA ASP A 76 -5.59 -4.40 -3.54
C ASP A 76 -4.54 -3.68 -4.38
N VAL A 77 -4.48 -2.37 -4.22
CA VAL A 77 -3.49 -1.52 -4.89
C VAL A 77 -2.62 -0.85 -3.83
N VAL A 78 -1.32 -1.09 -3.90
CA VAL A 78 -0.34 -0.53 -2.98
C VAL A 78 0.41 0.59 -3.69
N ILE A 79 0.44 1.77 -3.11
CA ILE A 79 1.15 2.92 -3.67
C ILE A 79 2.18 3.41 -2.66
N VAL A 80 3.44 3.37 -3.05
CA VAL A 80 4.54 3.92 -2.25
C VAL A 80 4.87 5.31 -2.80
N GLY A 81 4.66 6.34 -1.99
CA GLY A 81 4.93 7.71 -2.41
C GLY A 81 6.42 8.04 -2.41
N GLU A 82 6.77 9.11 -3.09
CA GLU A 82 8.10 9.69 -3.04
C GLU A 82 8.13 10.83 -2.03
N SER A 83 9.27 11.04 -1.40
CA SER A 83 9.42 12.13 -0.43
C SER A 83 9.11 13.49 -1.04
N ALA A 84 9.52 13.71 -2.29
CA ALA A 84 9.24 14.94 -3.03
C ALA A 84 7.82 14.98 -3.58
N GLY A 85 7.09 13.86 -3.56
CA GLY A 85 5.76 13.73 -4.12
C GLY A 85 4.63 13.76 -3.12
N LYS A 86 4.87 14.19 -1.89
CA LYS A 86 3.85 14.16 -0.83
C LYS A 86 2.59 14.95 -1.19
N VAL A 87 2.74 16.08 -1.85
CA VAL A 87 1.59 16.90 -2.26
C VAL A 87 0.73 16.15 -3.27
N ARG A 88 1.36 15.46 -4.21
CA ARG A 88 0.65 14.67 -5.23
C ARG A 88 -0.13 13.52 -4.58
N LEU A 89 0.48 12.84 -3.64
CA LEU A 89 -0.18 11.74 -2.93
C LEU A 89 -1.35 12.26 -2.09
N ARG A 90 -1.18 13.40 -1.43
CA ARG A 90 -2.26 14.01 -0.65
C ARG A 90 -3.45 14.35 -1.55
N ARG A 91 -3.21 14.94 -2.71
CA ARG A 91 -4.27 15.26 -3.66
C ARG A 91 -5.02 14.00 -4.09
N PHE A 92 -4.30 12.93 -4.34
CA PHE A 92 -4.89 11.65 -4.72
C PHE A 92 -5.83 11.15 -3.62
N ILE A 93 -5.39 11.23 -2.37
CA ILE A 93 -6.19 10.83 -1.21
C ILE A 93 -7.46 11.69 -1.09
N GLU A 94 -7.32 13.00 -1.25
CA GLU A 94 -8.44 13.93 -1.12
C GLU A 94 -9.52 13.72 -2.18
N LEU A 95 -9.13 13.26 -3.37
CA LEU A 95 -10.07 13.01 -4.46
C LEU A 95 -10.74 11.65 -4.36
N THR A 96 -10.32 10.79 -3.45
CA THR A 96 -10.85 9.45 -3.29
C THR A 96 -11.80 9.42 -2.10
N PRO A 97 -13.05 8.95 -2.26
CA PRO A 97 -13.95 8.81 -1.12
C PRO A 97 -13.37 7.85 -0.09
N LEU A 98 -13.41 8.26 1.18
CA LEU A 98 -12.88 7.46 2.29
C LEU A 98 -14.04 7.03 3.18
N ILE A 99 -14.15 5.74 3.43
CA ILE A 99 -15.20 5.19 4.28
C ILE A 99 -14.60 4.07 5.14
N GLY A 100 -14.72 4.20 6.47
CA GLY A 100 -14.46 3.15 7.43
C GLY A 100 -13.13 2.43 7.28
N ILE A 101 -12.07 3.13 7.40
CA ILE A 101 -10.76 2.69 6.93
C ILE A 101 -10.14 1.52 7.67
N TRP A 102 -10.09 1.57 9.00
CA TRP A 102 -9.19 0.66 9.72
C TRP A 102 -9.73 -0.75 9.88
N SER A 103 -11.02 -0.89 10.14
CA SER A 103 -11.62 -2.21 10.33
C SER A 103 -11.56 -3.07 9.08
N VAL A 104 -11.53 -2.45 7.90
CA VAL A 104 -11.44 -3.14 6.61
C VAL A 104 -10.07 -3.78 6.41
N PHE A 105 -9.03 -3.24 7.03
CA PHE A 105 -7.65 -3.66 6.81
C PHE A 105 -7.08 -4.51 7.96
N ARG A 106 -7.90 -4.92 8.87
CA ARG A 106 -7.50 -5.81 9.97
C ARG A 106 -7.33 -7.25 9.53
#